data_88799534a7e50e8bebf177aa96772156
#
_entry.id   88799534a7e50e8bebf177aa96772156
#
_cell.length_a   1.000
_cell.length_b   1.000
_cell.length_c   1.000
_cell.angle_alpha   90.00
_cell.angle_beta   90.00
_cell.angle_gamma   90.00
#
_symmetry.space_group_name_H-M   'P 1'
#
loop_
_entity.id
_entity.type
_entity.pdbx_description
1 polymer ?
#
loop_
_entity_poly.entity_id
_entity_poly.type
_entity_poly.pdbx_seq_one_letter_code
_entity_poly.pdbx_strand_id
1 'polypeptide(L)'
;MDAASASTHRPDVVVIVSAFNEADRIAATVTALRDAFARDGEEVRIVVADDHSTDTTAHVVLEAGAELVRAPRNLGKGGATTLAAREVLPLVLEPDPPVVVLCDGDLADTAVQLPRLVQAVRAGECDLAVAAFSRRVGGGFGVAVGYARAAIRRLCGLELTAPISGQRAMRGEVLPAVVPFAPRFGMEIGMTVDAARAGFRVGEVELDLTHRATGRTLKGFLHRGRQLKDFVLVELSRR
;
A
#
# COMPACT_ATOMS: atom_id res chain seq x y z
N MET A 1 -40.47 -7.28 -6.08
CA MET A 1 -39.30 -7.41 -5.20
C MET A 1 -38.14 -7.74 -6.13
N ASP A 2 -37.56 -6.69 -6.72
CA ASP A 2 -36.42 -6.85 -7.63
C ASP A 2 -35.17 -6.97 -6.80
N ALA A 3 -34.54 -8.15 -6.85
CA ALA A 3 -33.18 -8.32 -6.37
C ALA A 3 -32.30 -7.43 -7.25
N ALA A 4 -31.68 -6.41 -6.64
CA ALA A 4 -30.70 -5.57 -7.28
C ALA A 4 -29.68 -6.47 -7.98
N SER A 5 -29.64 -6.40 -9.30
CA SER A 5 -28.62 -6.99 -10.14
C SER A 5 -27.27 -6.42 -9.65
N ALA A 6 -26.56 -7.16 -8.81
CA ALA A 6 -25.16 -6.88 -8.55
C ALA A 6 -24.46 -6.95 -9.90
N SER A 7 -23.98 -5.83 -10.38
CA SER A 7 -23.18 -5.74 -11.59
C SER A 7 -22.03 -6.75 -11.46
N THR A 8 -22.03 -7.77 -12.31
CA THR A 8 -20.96 -8.80 -12.38
C THR A 8 -19.73 -8.25 -13.08
N HIS A 9 -19.62 -6.92 -13.17
CA HIS A 9 -18.50 -6.28 -13.81
C HIS A 9 -17.29 -6.34 -12.88
N ARG A 10 -16.22 -6.90 -13.39
CA ARG A 10 -14.98 -7.12 -12.66
C ARG A 10 -14.17 -5.82 -12.65
N PRO A 11 -13.62 -5.38 -11.51
CA PRO A 11 -12.82 -4.16 -11.47
C PRO A 11 -11.52 -4.34 -12.26
N ASP A 12 -11.09 -3.31 -12.97
CA ASP A 12 -9.79 -3.24 -13.65
C ASP A 12 -8.66 -3.07 -12.64
N VAL A 13 -8.97 -2.36 -11.54
CA VAL A 13 -8.03 -2.03 -10.47
C VAL A 13 -8.68 -2.26 -9.12
N VAL A 14 -7.95 -2.86 -8.20
CA VAL A 14 -8.32 -2.93 -6.77
C VAL A 14 -7.33 -2.13 -5.95
N VAL A 15 -7.82 -1.15 -5.20
CA VAL A 15 -7.00 -0.34 -4.30
C VAL A 15 -7.25 -0.77 -2.86
N ILE A 16 -6.19 -1.18 -2.15
CA ILE A 16 -6.21 -1.45 -0.72
C ILE A 16 -5.58 -0.25 -0.01
N VAL A 17 -6.39 0.47 0.76
CA VAL A 17 -5.97 1.67 1.50
C VAL A 17 -5.75 1.31 2.97
N SER A 18 -4.54 1.47 3.49
CA SER A 18 -4.26 1.25 4.91
C SER A 18 -4.60 2.50 5.73
N ALA A 19 -5.40 2.35 6.79
CA ALA A 19 -5.85 3.45 7.63
C ALA A 19 -5.75 3.12 9.14
N PHE A 20 -5.33 4.12 9.93
CA PHE A 20 -5.40 4.11 11.39
C PHE A 20 -5.52 5.53 11.92
N ASN A 21 -6.71 5.92 12.39
CA ASN A 21 -7.03 7.27 12.85
C ASN A 21 -6.76 8.34 11.76
N GLU A 22 -7.40 8.17 10.60
CA GLU A 22 -7.28 9.03 9.42
C GLU A 22 -8.63 9.69 9.04
N ALA A 23 -9.54 9.89 10.02
CA ALA A 23 -10.87 10.47 9.78
C ALA A 23 -10.83 11.78 8.99
N ASP A 24 -9.80 12.60 9.23
CA ASP A 24 -9.64 13.92 8.60
C ASP A 24 -9.27 13.86 7.09
N ARG A 25 -8.74 12.72 6.61
CA ARG A 25 -8.12 12.62 5.27
C ARG A 25 -8.66 11.50 4.40
N ILE A 26 -9.17 10.44 5.02
CA ILE A 26 -9.53 9.22 4.31
C ILE A 26 -10.60 9.47 3.23
N ALA A 27 -11.58 10.35 3.47
CA ALA A 27 -12.60 10.68 2.48
C ALA A 27 -11.99 11.35 1.24
N ALA A 28 -11.08 12.31 1.44
CA ALA A 28 -10.38 12.97 0.34
C ALA A 28 -9.53 11.97 -0.46
N THR A 29 -8.82 11.06 0.23
CA THR A 29 -8.03 10.00 -0.41
C THR A 29 -8.91 9.09 -1.26
N VAL A 30 -10.04 8.61 -0.73
CA VAL A 30 -10.98 7.73 -1.45
C VAL A 30 -11.57 8.44 -2.67
N THR A 31 -11.99 9.70 -2.52
CA THR A 31 -12.53 10.51 -3.62
C THR A 31 -11.49 10.72 -4.71
N ALA A 32 -10.27 11.13 -4.33
CA ALA A 32 -9.19 11.39 -5.28
C ALA A 32 -8.81 10.12 -6.08
N LEU A 33 -8.79 8.94 -5.43
CA LEU A 33 -8.57 7.66 -6.10
C LEU A 33 -9.68 7.37 -7.11
N ARG A 34 -10.94 7.44 -6.68
CA ARG A 34 -12.09 7.16 -7.57
C ARG A 34 -12.08 8.06 -8.79
N ASP A 35 -11.91 9.36 -8.59
CA ASP A 35 -11.91 10.34 -9.67
C ASP A 35 -10.71 10.16 -10.61
N ALA A 36 -9.55 9.76 -10.10
CA ALA A 36 -8.37 9.54 -10.91
C ALA A 36 -8.53 8.32 -11.82
N PHE A 37 -8.97 7.19 -11.27
CA PHE A 37 -9.18 5.98 -12.06
C PHE A 37 -10.36 6.13 -13.04
N ALA A 38 -11.44 6.80 -12.64
CA ALA A 38 -12.57 7.07 -13.55
C ALA A 38 -12.15 7.95 -14.74
N ARG A 39 -11.25 8.92 -14.56
CA ARG A 39 -10.69 9.73 -15.66
C ARG A 39 -9.89 8.90 -16.67
N ASP A 40 -9.22 7.85 -16.21
CA ASP A 40 -8.50 6.93 -17.06
C ASP A 40 -9.42 5.83 -17.66
N GLY A 41 -10.73 5.89 -17.38
CA GLY A 41 -11.72 4.92 -17.85
C GLY A 41 -11.68 3.57 -17.13
N GLU A 42 -11.07 3.53 -15.94
CA GLU A 42 -10.88 2.33 -15.14
C GLU A 42 -12.01 2.12 -14.14
N GLU A 43 -12.51 0.90 -14.03
CA GLU A 43 -13.39 0.50 -12.94
C GLU A 43 -12.56 0.13 -11.72
N VAL A 44 -12.70 0.91 -10.62
CA VAL A 44 -11.91 0.74 -9.41
C VAL A 44 -12.75 0.23 -8.25
N ARG A 45 -12.27 -0.82 -7.58
CA ARG A 45 -12.75 -1.27 -6.27
C ARG A 45 -11.81 -0.75 -5.18
N ILE A 46 -12.34 -0.02 -4.20
CA ILE A 46 -11.55 0.55 -3.10
C ILE A 46 -11.92 -0.16 -1.80
N VAL A 47 -10.95 -0.82 -1.18
CA VAL A 47 -11.05 -1.54 0.08
C VAL A 47 -10.16 -0.87 1.11
N VAL A 48 -10.73 -0.35 2.19
CA VAL A 48 -9.98 0.29 3.28
C VAL A 48 -9.72 -0.74 4.38
N ALA A 49 -8.43 -0.97 4.66
CA ALA A 49 -7.94 -1.78 5.77
C ALA A 49 -7.81 -0.91 7.03
N ASP A 50 -8.83 -0.87 7.86
CA ASP A 50 -8.84 -0.13 9.14
C ASP A 50 -8.16 -0.95 10.24
N ASP A 51 -7.01 -0.49 10.73
CA ASP A 51 -6.24 -1.13 11.81
C ASP A 51 -6.81 -0.83 13.20
N HIS A 52 -8.13 -0.98 13.35
CA HIS A 52 -8.85 -0.75 14.61
C HIS A 52 -8.79 0.71 15.07
N SER A 53 -9.14 1.64 14.19
CA SER A 53 -9.22 3.08 14.49
C SER A 53 -10.14 3.36 15.69
N THR A 54 -9.77 4.34 16.50
CA THR A 54 -10.50 4.79 17.69
C THR A 54 -11.28 6.07 17.47
N ASP A 55 -11.07 6.72 16.32
CA ASP A 55 -11.79 7.89 15.84
C ASP A 55 -12.94 7.49 14.89
N THR A 56 -13.48 8.44 14.13
CA THR A 56 -14.57 8.22 13.18
C THR A 56 -14.13 7.67 11.83
N THR A 57 -12.87 7.22 11.66
CA THR A 57 -12.34 6.73 10.37
C THR A 57 -13.25 5.71 9.70
N ALA A 58 -13.69 4.69 10.44
CA ALA A 58 -14.55 3.63 9.89
C ALA A 58 -15.88 4.17 9.33
N HIS A 59 -16.49 5.14 10.02
CA HIS A 59 -17.73 5.78 9.58
C HIS A 59 -17.49 6.60 8.30
N VAL A 60 -16.45 7.42 8.28
CA VAL A 60 -16.08 8.25 7.12
C VAL A 60 -15.78 7.41 5.89
N VAL A 61 -15.14 6.25 6.04
CA VAL A 61 -14.88 5.30 4.93
C VAL A 61 -16.18 4.83 4.28
N LEU A 62 -17.16 4.43 5.09
CA LEU A 62 -18.45 3.96 4.59
C LEU A 62 -19.24 5.08 3.93
N GLU A 63 -19.25 6.30 4.49
CA GLU A 63 -19.87 7.48 3.88
C GLU A 63 -19.21 7.87 2.55
N ALA A 64 -17.87 7.69 2.44
CA ALA A 64 -17.15 7.89 1.18
C ALA A 64 -17.43 6.79 0.13
N GLY A 65 -18.23 5.78 0.46
CA GLY A 65 -18.63 4.69 -0.45
C GLY A 65 -17.48 3.71 -0.77
N ALA A 66 -16.50 3.56 0.13
CA ALA A 66 -15.49 2.52 0.04
C ALA A 66 -15.87 1.30 0.90
N GLU A 67 -15.34 0.13 0.55
CA GLU A 67 -15.48 -1.06 1.38
C GLU A 67 -14.58 -0.97 2.60
N LEU A 68 -15.06 -1.48 3.74
CA LEU A 68 -14.32 -1.45 5.00
C LEU A 68 -13.98 -2.87 5.47
N VAL A 69 -12.69 -3.13 5.64
CA VAL A 69 -12.18 -4.33 6.34
C VAL A 69 -11.54 -3.87 7.63
N ARG A 70 -12.25 -4.06 8.75
CA ARG A 70 -11.78 -3.61 10.07
C ARG A 70 -11.09 -4.74 10.81
N ALA A 71 -9.86 -4.48 11.27
CA ALA A 71 -9.14 -5.40 12.12
C ALA A 71 -9.81 -5.55 13.52
N PRO A 72 -9.83 -6.74 14.13
CA PRO A 72 -10.45 -6.95 15.44
C PRO A 72 -9.71 -6.24 16.60
N ARG A 73 -8.47 -5.86 16.36
CA ARG A 73 -7.59 -5.10 17.25
C ARG A 73 -6.50 -4.44 16.40
N ASN A 74 -5.72 -3.53 16.96
CA ASN A 74 -4.55 -2.98 16.25
C ASN A 74 -3.52 -4.09 15.99
N LEU A 75 -3.37 -4.46 14.72
CA LEU A 75 -2.45 -5.47 14.21
C LEU A 75 -1.18 -4.84 13.60
N GLY A 76 -1.19 -3.53 13.42
CA GLY A 76 -0.23 -2.77 12.64
C GLY A 76 -0.51 -2.87 11.13
N LYS A 77 0.06 -1.94 10.35
CA LYS A 77 -0.21 -1.77 8.91
C LYS A 77 -0.22 -3.11 8.16
N GLY A 78 0.87 -3.88 8.21
CA GLY A 78 0.96 -5.15 7.49
C GLY A 78 -0.13 -6.17 7.89
N GLY A 79 -0.52 -6.20 9.17
CA GLY A 79 -1.58 -7.10 9.65
C GLY A 79 -2.96 -6.71 9.13
N ALA A 80 -3.34 -5.44 9.25
CA ALA A 80 -4.62 -4.94 8.75
C ALA A 80 -4.71 -5.07 7.21
N THR A 81 -3.65 -4.67 6.50
CA THR A 81 -3.60 -4.80 5.03
C THR A 81 -3.67 -6.27 4.58
N THR A 82 -3.12 -7.21 5.38
CA THR A 82 -3.25 -8.65 5.09
C THR A 82 -4.71 -9.11 5.14
N LEU A 83 -5.51 -8.59 6.08
CA LEU A 83 -6.94 -8.93 6.15
C LEU A 83 -7.66 -8.45 4.89
N ALA A 84 -7.47 -7.20 4.48
CA ALA A 84 -8.07 -6.67 3.27
C ALA A 84 -7.56 -7.40 2.00
N ALA A 85 -6.27 -7.74 1.94
CA ALA A 85 -5.73 -8.50 0.82
C ALA A 85 -6.37 -9.88 0.67
N ARG A 86 -6.76 -10.54 1.77
CA ARG A 86 -7.49 -11.82 1.73
C ARG A 86 -8.86 -11.72 1.07
N GLU A 87 -9.54 -10.57 1.21
CA GLU A 87 -10.81 -10.31 0.52
C GLU A 87 -10.61 -10.08 -0.99
N VAL A 88 -9.39 -9.70 -1.39
CA VAL A 88 -9.01 -9.45 -2.78
C VAL A 88 -8.45 -10.69 -3.47
N LEU A 89 -7.84 -11.62 -2.70
CA LEU A 89 -7.21 -12.83 -3.25
C LEU A 89 -8.10 -13.60 -4.22
N PRO A 90 -9.41 -13.83 -3.99
CA PRO A 90 -10.25 -14.54 -4.95
C PRO A 90 -10.28 -13.89 -6.33
N LEU A 91 -10.24 -12.56 -6.41
CA LEU A 91 -10.25 -11.82 -7.68
C LEU A 91 -8.96 -11.98 -8.48
N VAL A 92 -7.83 -12.04 -7.78
CA VAL A 92 -6.52 -12.14 -8.45
C VAL A 92 -6.12 -13.58 -8.79
N LEU A 93 -6.86 -14.56 -8.31
CA LEU A 93 -6.69 -15.96 -8.67
C LEU A 93 -7.50 -16.38 -9.91
N GLU A 94 -8.42 -15.50 -10.36
CA GLU A 94 -9.18 -15.69 -11.59
C GLU A 94 -8.32 -15.36 -12.83
N PRO A 95 -8.71 -15.85 -14.01
CA PRO A 95 -8.08 -15.42 -15.26
C PRO A 95 -8.17 -13.91 -15.46
N ASP A 96 -7.10 -13.28 -15.96
CA ASP A 96 -7.01 -11.84 -16.21
C ASP A 96 -7.22 -10.99 -14.94
N PRO A 97 -6.32 -11.10 -13.95
CA PRO A 97 -6.48 -10.47 -12.65
C PRO A 97 -6.35 -8.95 -12.70
N PRO A 98 -7.12 -8.21 -11.86
CA PRO A 98 -6.97 -6.77 -11.73
C PRO A 98 -5.56 -6.38 -11.26
N VAL A 99 -5.13 -5.16 -11.60
CA VAL A 99 -3.94 -4.58 -10.94
C VAL A 99 -4.31 -4.23 -9.50
N VAL A 100 -3.45 -4.61 -8.55
CA VAL A 100 -3.65 -4.30 -7.14
C VAL A 100 -2.78 -3.12 -6.74
N VAL A 101 -3.39 -2.10 -6.16
CA VAL A 101 -2.70 -0.90 -5.65
C VAL A 101 -2.75 -0.89 -4.14
N LEU A 102 -1.62 -0.59 -3.51
CA LEU A 102 -1.52 -0.32 -2.07
C LEU A 102 -1.29 1.18 -1.86
N CYS A 103 -2.00 1.75 -0.90
CA CYS A 103 -2.02 3.18 -0.65
C CYS A 103 -2.14 3.47 0.85
N ASP A 104 -1.55 4.56 1.32
CA ASP A 104 -1.78 5.08 2.67
C ASP A 104 -3.02 5.99 2.70
N GLY A 105 -3.79 5.95 3.78
CA GLY A 105 -5.04 6.69 3.93
C GLY A 105 -4.89 8.20 4.04
N ASP A 106 -3.66 8.71 4.21
CA ASP A 106 -3.36 10.12 4.45
C ASP A 106 -2.89 10.89 3.19
N LEU A 107 -2.95 10.30 2.00
CA LEU A 107 -2.50 10.93 0.75
C LEU A 107 -3.39 12.09 0.28
N ALA A 108 -4.66 12.09 0.64
CA ALA A 108 -5.63 13.10 0.21
C ALA A 108 -5.55 13.35 -1.32
N ASP A 109 -5.51 14.60 -1.76
CA ASP A 109 -5.52 14.98 -3.18
C ASP A 109 -4.33 14.42 -3.99
N THR A 110 -3.21 14.08 -3.34
CA THR A 110 -2.05 13.55 -4.07
C THR A 110 -2.24 12.11 -4.53
N ALA A 111 -3.26 11.41 -4.03
CA ALA A 111 -3.62 10.06 -4.48
C ALA A 111 -3.98 10.01 -5.98
N VAL A 112 -4.31 11.14 -6.61
CA VAL A 112 -4.56 11.27 -8.07
C VAL A 112 -3.37 10.83 -8.94
N GLN A 113 -2.19 10.68 -8.37
CA GLN A 113 -1.00 10.26 -9.12
C GLN A 113 -0.83 8.73 -9.18
N LEU A 114 -1.57 7.95 -8.39
CA LEU A 114 -1.40 6.50 -8.30
C LEU A 114 -1.70 5.74 -9.61
N PRO A 115 -2.59 6.20 -10.51
CA PRO A 115 -2.75 5.55 -11.82
C PRO A 115 -1.44 5.42 -12.61
N ARG A 116 -0.45 6.31 -12.41
CA ARG A 116 0.87 6.19 -13.06
C ARG A 116 1.63 4.92 -12.66
N LEU A 117 1.43 4.42 -11.44
CA LEU A 117 1.99 3.12 -11.02
C LEU A 117 1.32 1.97 -11.78
N VAL A 118 0.00 2.05 -11.97
CA VAL A 118 -0.77 1.05 -12.73
C VAL A 118 -0.33 1.05 -14.19
N GLN A 119 -0.13 2.23 -14.78
CA GLN A 119 0.35 2.36 -16.16
C GLN A 119 1.73 1.70 -16.34
N ALA A 120 2.69 1.90 -15.42
CA ALA A 120 4.01 1.27 -15.47
C ALA A 120 3.92 -0.26 -15.41
N VAL A 121 3.04 -0.79 -14.53
CA VAL A 121 2.78 -2.24 -14.43
C VAL A 121 2.17 -2.79 -15.72
N ARG A 122 1.18 -2.12 -16.30
CA ARG A 122 0.53 -2.53 -17.57
C ARG A 122 1.43 -2.41 -18.77
N ALA A 123 2.31 -1.40 -18.80
CA ALA A 123 3.33 -1.27 -19.84
C ALA A 123 4.40 -2.37 -19.74
N GLY A 124 4.37 -3.20 -18.69
CA GLY A 124 5.35 -4.24 -18.49
C GLY A 124 6.74 -3.73 -18.08
N GLU A 125 6.85 -2.51 -17.58
CA GLU A 125 8.11 -1.96 -17.06
C GLU A 125 8.57 -2.73 -15.83
N CYS A 126 7.62 -3.12 -14.97
CA CYS A 126 7.83 -3.95 -13.79
C CYS A 126 6.55 -4.72 -13.43
N ASP A 127 6.68 -5.72 -12.55
CA ASP A 127 5.54 -6.50 -12.05
C ASP A 127 5.04 -5.94 -10.70
N LEU A 128 5.94 -5.26 -9.96
CA LEU A 128 5.67 -4.47 -8.75
C LEU A 128 6.31 -3.08 -8.90
N ALA A 129 5.49 -2.05 -9.04
CA ALA A 129 5.90 -0.65 -9.07
C ALA A 129 5.88 -0.06 -7.66
N VAL A 130 6.95 0.61 -7.26
CA VAL A 130 7.11 1.33 -5.99
C VAL A 130 7.17 2.82 -6.27
N ALA A 131 6.34 3.63 -5.61
CA ALA A 131 6.42 5.08 -5.76
C ALA A 131 7.71 5.63 -5.13
N ALA A 132 8.55 6.25 -5.95
CA ALA A 132 9.68 7.05 -5.50
C ALA A 132 9.25 8.52 -5.43
N PHE A 133 9.70 9.24 -4.38
CA PHE A 133 9.31 10.63 -4.20
C PHE A 133 10.27 11.55 -4.93
N SER A 134 9.75 12.45 -5.78
CA SER A 134 10.52 13.47 -6.51
C SER A 134 11.22 14.47 -5.58
N ARG A 135 10.68 14.64 -4.36
CA ARG A 135 11.25 15.52 -3.33
C ARG A 135 11.52 14.73 -2.05
N ARG A 136 12.67 14.99 -1.41
CA ARG A 136 12.97 14.43 -0.09
C ARG A 136 11.99 15.01 0.95
N VAL A 137 10.95 14.24 1.29
CA VAL A 137 10.02 14.57 2.37
C VAL A 137 10.51 13.87 3.64
N GLY A 138 10.90 14.63 4.64
CA GLY A 138 11.20 14.07 5.96
C GLY A 138 12.45 14.63 6.64
N GLY A 139 12.32 14.95 7.94
CA GLY A 139 13.36 15.54 8.79
C GLY A 139 14.19 14.54 9.59
N GLY A 140 14.29 13.26 9.18
CA GLY A 140 15.09 12.23 9.86
C GLY A 140 16.48 12.06 9.25
N PHE A 141 17.43 11.44 10.01
CA PHE A 141 18.80 11.18 9.54
C PHE A 141 18.92 10.09 8.46
N GLY A 142 17.82 9.65 7.85
CA GLY A 142 17.84 8.63 6.81
C GLY A 142 18.22 7.20 7.26
N VAL A 143 18.44 6.99 8.57
CA VAL A 143 18.94 5.70 9.12
C VAL A 143 17.98 4.55 8.78
N ALA A 144 16.68 4.75 8.94
CA ALA A 144 15.68 3.73 8.64
C ALA A 144 15.67 3.39 7.14
N VAL A 145 15.71 4.40 6.26
CA VAL A 145 15.80 4.21 4.80
C VAL A 145 17.11 3.55 4.41
N GLY A 146 18.22 3.97 4.99
CA GLY A 146 19.55 3.36 4.77
C GLY A 146 19.58 1.89 5.17
N TYR A 147 19.02 1.56 6.34
CA TYR A 147 18.88 0.17 6.78
C TYR A 147 18.01 -0.65 5.83
N ALA A 148 16.84 -0.14 5.45
CA ALA A 148 15.93 -0.82 4.54
C ALA A 148 16.59 -1.13 3.18
N ARG A 149 17.31 -0.15 2.60
CA ARG A 149 18.11 -0.35 1.38
C ARG A 149 19.14 -1.47 1.55
N ALA A 150 19.91 -1.42 2.63
CA ALA A 150 20.94 -2.42 2.90
C ALA A 150 20.33 -3.82 3.12
N ALA A 151 19.19 -3.93 3.81
CA ALA A 151 18.48 -5.18 4.02
C ALA A 151 17.97 -5.77 2.70
N ILE A 152 17.27 -4.99 1.87
CA ILE A 152 16.78 -5.43 0.56
C ILE A 152 17.94 -5.88 -0.33
N ARG A 153 19.01 -5.08 -0.41
CA ARG A 153 20.20 -5.44 -1.20
C ARG A 153 20.82 -6.77 -0.74
N ARG A 154 20.92 -6.99 0.58
CA ARG A 154 21.44 -8.27 1.12
C ARG A 154 20.53 -9.46 0.83
N LEU A 155 19.20 -9.26 0.90
CA LEU A 155 18.23 -10.35 0.82
C LEU A 155 17.88 -10.75 -0.62
N CYS A 156 17.88 -9.80 -1.56
CA CYS A 156 17.47 -10.06 -2.95
C CYS A 156 18.26 -9.28 -4.02
N GLY A 157 19.33 -8.55 -3.65
CA GLY A 157 20.20 -7.86 -4.60
C GLY A 157 19.65 -6.56 -5.20
N LEU A 158 18.42 -6.15 -4.85
CA LEU A 158 17.80 -4.96 -5.42
C LEU A 158 18.29 -3.67 -4.75
N GLU A 159 18.40 -2.61 -5.55
CA GLU A 159 18.70 -1.26 -5.10
C GLU A 159 17.49 -0.36 -5.35
N LEU A 160 16.88 0.18 -4.28
CA LEU A 160 15.73 1.07 -4.34
C LEU A 160 16.05 2.41 -3.68
N THR A 161 15.53 3.49 -4.24
CA THR A 161 15.64 4.84 -3.68
C THR A 161 14.59 5.08 -2.58
N ALA A 162 13.39 4.48 -2.72
CA ALA A 162 12.26 4.59 -1.80
C ALA A 162 11.80 3.23 -1.23
N PRO A 163 12.66 2.46 -0.53
CA PRO A 163 12.40 1.07 -0.12
C PRO A 163 11.23 0.90 0.85
N ILE A 164 10.86 1.96 1.55
CA ILE A 164 9.78 1.98 2.55
C ILE A 164 8.54 2.77 2.09
N SER A 165 8.43 3.05 0.78
CA SER A 165 7.21 3.66 0.23
C SER A 165 6.03 2.70 0.35
N GLY A 166 4.92 3.19 0.91
CA GLY A 166 3.66 2.45 1.06
C GLY A 166 2.81 2.44 -0.21
N GLN A 167 3.10 3.34 -1.16
CA GLN A 167 2.37 3.48 -2.41
C GLN A 167 2.98 2.56 -3.46
N ARG A 168 2.23 1.55 -3.84
CA ARG A 168 2.68 0.48 -4.76
C ARG A 168 1.56 0.04 -5.68
N ALA A 169 1.90 -0.38 -6.88
CA ALA A 169 0.99 -1.13 -7.74
C ALA A 169 1.65 -2.44 -8.15
N MET A 170 0.87 -3.48 -8.29
CA MET A 170 1.39 -4.78 -8.69
C MET A 170 0.40 -5.51 -9.62
N ARG A 171 0.93 -6.34 -10.49
CA ARG A 171 0.11 -7.32 -11.20
C ARG A 171 -0.62 -8.20 -10.19
N GLY A 172 -1.84 -8.63 -10.51
CA GLY A 172 -2.62 -9.46 -9.60
C GLY A 172 -1.90 -10.72 -9.16
N GLU A 173 -1.11 -11.32 -10.05
CA GLU A 173 -0.34 -12.54 -9.80
C GLU A 173 0.77 -12.38 -8.75
N VAL A 174 1.18 -11.14 -8.45
CA VAL A 174 2.17 -10.85 -7.40
C VAL A 174 1.56 -10.99 -6.01
N LEU A 175 0.27 -10.62 -5.84
CA LEU A 175 -0.36 -10.56 -4.52
C LEU A 175 -0.28 -11.89 -3.74
N PRO A 176 -0.58 -13.06 -4.33
CA PRO A 176 -0.45 -14.35 -3.63
C PRO A 176 0.97 -14.65 -3.14
N ALA A 177 1.99 -14.16 -3.83
CA ALA A 177 3.39 -14.40 -3.47
C ALA A 177 3.87 -13.53 -2.30
N VAL A 178 3.17 -12.42 -2.00
CA VAL A 178 3.59 -11.46 -0.97
C VAL A 178 2.66 -11.44 0.26
N VAL A 179 1.52 -12.13 0.20
CA VAL A 179 0.57 -12.27 1.31
C VAL A 179 0.82 -13.61 2.03
N PRO A 180 0.83 -13.63 3.39
CA PRO A 180 0.59 -12.53 4.31
C PRO A 180 1.73 -11.52 4.39
N PHE A 181 1.39 -10.25 4.43
CA PHE A 181 2.39 -9.20 4.56
C PHE A 181 3.14 -9.31 5.88
N ALA A 182 4.40 -8.91 5.87
CA ALA A 182 5.19 -8.81 7.09
C ALA A 182 4.53 -7.84 8.08
N PRO A 183 4.58 -8.12 9.41
CA PRO A 183 3.90 -7.32 10.40
C PRO A 183 4.38 -5.87 10.44
N ARG A 184 3.47 -4.95 10.78
CA ARG A 184 3.76 -3.54 11.07
C ARG A 184 4.52 -2.85 9.93
N PHE A 185 5.65 -2.19 10.26
CA PHE A 185 6.52 -1.47 9.32
C PHE A 185 7.46 -2.37 8.49
N GLY A 186 7.45 -3.67 8.74
CA GLY A 186 8.17 -4.62 7.90
C GLY A 186 7.52 -4.92 6.56
N MET A 187 6.29 -4.49 6.37
CA MET A 187 5.46 -4.80 5.21
C MET A 187 6.16 -4.48 3.88
N GLU A 188 6.68 -3.27 3.74
CA GLU A 188 7.26 -2.78 2.50
C GLU A 188 8.55 -3.53 2.12
N ILE A 189 9.42 -3.78 3.11
CA ILE A 189 10.66 -4.54 2.90
C ILE A 189 10.32 -6.00 2.58
N GLY A 190 9.43 -6.60 3.38
CA GLY A 190 9.00 -7.98 3.18
C GLY A 190 8.43 -8.20 1.79
N MET A 191 7.49 -7.37 1.38
CA MET A 191 6.85 -7.43 0.06
C MET A 191 7.87 -7.33 -1.08
N THR A 192 8.83 -6.40 -0.99
CA THR A 192 9.89 -6.24 -2.01
C THR A 192 10.72 -7.52 -2.13
N VAL A 193 11.16 -8.07 -0.99
CA VAL A 193 11.99 -9.28 -0.96
C VAL A 193 11.22 -10.50 -1.45
N ASP A 194 9.97 -10.67 -0.99
CA ASP A 194 9.14 -11.82 -1.34
C ASP A 194 8.78 -11.81 -2.84
N ALA A 195 8.42 -10.65 -3.40
CA ALA A 195 8.17 -10.49 -4.83
C ALA A 195 9.42 -10.79 -5.67
N ALA A 196 10.57 -10.23 -5.31
CA ALA A 196 11.82 -10.47 -6.02
C ALA A 196 12.26 -11.94 -5.99
N ARG A 197 12.10 -12.62 -4.83
CA ARG A 197 12.42 -14.05 -4.69
C ARG A 197 11.45 -14.95 -5.44
N ALA A 198 10.22 -14.51 -5.63
CA ALA A 198 9.25 -15.19 -6.48
C ALA A 198 9.49 -14.97 -7.98
N GLY A 199 10.54 -14.20 -8.35
CA GLY A 199 10.93 -13.95 -9.73
C GLY A 199 10.26 -12.74 -10.37
N PHE A 200 9.49 -11.94 -9.61
CA PHE A 200 8.85 -10.73 -10.14
C PHE A 200 9.84 -9.55 -10.20
N ARG A 201 9.69 -8.74 -11.24
CA ARG A 201 10.49 -7.53 -11.44
C ARG A 201 9.93 -6.40 -10.59
N VAL A 202 10.76 -5.83 -9.71
CA VAL A 202 10.42 -4.67 -8.90
C VAL A 202 11.06 -3.42 -9.53
N GLY A 203 10.26 -2.38 -9.76
CA GLY A 203 10.70 -1.10 -10.31
C GLY A 203 10.25 0.09 -9.49
N GLU A 204 10.84 1.25 -9.71
CA GLU A 204 10.43 2.51 -9.08
C GLU A 204 9.85 3.47 -10.11
N VAL A 205 8.77 4.15 -9.74
CA VAL A 205 8.12 5.19 -10.55
C VAL A 205 8.14 6.48 -9.74
N GLU A 206 8.70 7.55 -10.30
CA GLU A 206 8.78 8.84 -9.63
C GLU A 206 7.43 9.54 -9.62
N LEU A 207 6.93 9.87 -8.40
CA LEU A 207 5.67 10.57 -8.18
C LEU A 207 5.89 11.78 -7.27
N ASP A 208 5.11 12.84 -7.49
CA ASP A 208 5.08 14.03 -6.61
C ASP A 208 3.97 13.86 -5.56
N LEU A 209 4.23 13.01 -4.58
CA LEU A 209 3.30 12.71 -3.49
C LEU A 209 3.63 13.54 -2.25
N THR A 210 2.59 13.97 -1.55
CA THR A 210 2.72 14.60 -0.23
C THR A 210 2.06 13.71 0.81
N HIS A 211 2.75 13.45 1.91
CA HIS A 211 2.19 12.80 3.08
C HIS A 211 2.60 13.54 4.35
N ARG A 212 1.95 13.22 5.44
CA ARG A 212 2.16 13.88 6.73
C ARG A 212 3.60 13.66 7.21
N ALA A 213 4.43 14.70 7.17
CA ALA A 213 5.79 14.64 7.69
C ALA A 213 5.73 14.40 9.22
N THR A 214 6.23 13.25 9.68
CA THR A 214 6.46 13.03 11.12
C THR A 214 7.58 13.93 11.60
N GLY A 215 7.22 14.99 12.35
CA GLY A 215 8.15 16.00 12.85
C GLY A 215 9.29 15.43 13.74
N ARG A 216 10.29 16.28 14.06
CA ARG A 216 11.41 15.97 14.98
C ARG A 216 10.95 16.01 16.45
N THR A 217 9.94 15.22 16.82
CA THR A 217 9.41 15.11 18.19
C THR A 217 9.92 13.83 18.87
N LEU A 218 9.87 13.79 20.21
CA LEU A 218 10.22 12.60 20.99
C LEU A 218 9.38 11.38 20.57
N LYS A 219 8.08 11.60 20.26
CA LYS A 219 7.18 10.58 19.67
C LYS A 219 7.70 10.09 18.31
N GLY A 220 8.24 10.98 17.47
CA GLY A 220 8.84 10.63 16.19
C GLY A 220 10.13 9.80 16.33
N PHE A 221 10.93 9.98 17.38
CA PHE A 221 12.10 9.14 17.64
C PHE A 221 11.73 7.74 18.11
N LEU A 222 10.74 7.61 19.01
CA LEU A 222 10.20 6.31 19.45
C LEU A 222 9.56 5.56 18.29
N HIS A 223 8.83 6.26 17.42
CA HIS A 223 8.24 5.67 16.22
C HIS A 223 9.31 5.09 15.28
N ARG A 224 10.39 5.84 15.01
CA ARG A 224 11.53 5.38 14.19
C ARG A 224 12.29 4.21 14.81
N GLY A 225 12.43 4.18 16.14
CA GLY A 225 13.03 3.04 16.86
C GLY A 225 12.21 1.76 16.68
N ARG A 226 10.87 1.86 16.73
CA ARG A 226 9.96 0.74 16.45
C ARG A 226 10.06 0.28 15.00
N GLN A 227 10.11 1.21 14.03
CA GLN A 227 10.30 0.89 12.63
C GLN A 227 11.60 0.10 12.40
N LEU A 228 12.71 0.55 12.96
CA LEU A 228 14.00 -0.14 12.81
C LEU A 228 13.96 -1.56 13.37
N LYS A 229 13.33 -1.75 14.56
CA LYS A 229 13.12 -3.09 15.13
C LYS A 229 12.32 -3.99 14.17
N ASP A 230 11.24 -3.49 13.61
CA ASP A 230 10.41 -4.26 12.68
C ASP A 230 11.20 -4.63 11.41
N PHE A 231 12.05 -3.73 10.91
CA PHE A 231 12.94 -4.00 9.76
C PHE A 231 13.96 -5.10 10.06
N VAL A 232 14.56 -5.09 11.26
CA VAL A 232 15.48 -6.16 11.70
C VAL A 232 14.76 -7.50 11.79
N LEU A 233 13.56 -7.53 12.35
CA LEU A 233 12.77 -8.76 12.47
C LEU A 233 12.39 -9.33 11.10
N VAL A 234 12.02 -8.48 10.15
CA VAL A 234 11.73 -8.90 8.76
C VAL A 234 12.97 -9.43 8.08
N GLU A 235 14.12 -8.77 8.22
CA GLU A 235 15.37 -9.27 7.67
C GLU A 235 15.74 -10.64 8.24
N LEU A 236 15.64 -10.82 9.55
CA LEU A 236 15.94 -12.10 10.20
C LEU A 236 14.99 -13.23 9.78
N SER A 237 13.71 -12.92 9.57
CA SER A 237 12.72 -13.92 9.14
C SER A 237 12.87 -14.33 7.67
N ARG A 238 13.67 -13.62 6.89
CA ARG A 238 13.88 -13.85 5.45
C ARG A 238 15.33 -14.22 5.09
N ARG A 239 16.18 -14.45 6.09
CA ARG A 239 17.50 -15.06 5.90
C ARG A 239 17.39 -16.57 5.72
#